data_ca89e2f75c7c302561934846d538c681
#
_entry.id   ca89e2f75c7c302561934846d538c681
#
_cell.length_a   1.000
_cell.length_b   1.000
_cell.length_c   1.000
_cell.angle_alpha   90.00
_cell.angle_beta   90.00
_cell.angle_gamma   90.00
#
_symmetry.space_group_name_H-M   'P 1'
#
loop_
_entity.id
_entity.type
_entity.pdbx_description
1 polymer ?
#
loop_
_entity_poly.entity_id
_entity_poly.type
_entity_poly.pdbx_seq_one_letter_code
_entity_poly.pdbx_strand_id
1 'polypeptide(L)'
;MLLFYMVRKENQNMKIKRLLAAVLSLAMGVSMMTACGSSDSSSKAENDSSATENTQKHTNDPMTVTTAKDLVAQMKVGWNLGNTMDATGSGLDAETSWGNVETTKLMIDQVKDAGFNVFRLPVSWGTHMDENYTVDEAWMNRVQEIVDYGIDNGMFVILNTHHEEWYMPKKDRADKDVEQLKALWKQICDRFQGYDEHLIFEGVNEPRLRGEGNEWIGDAESREVVNQYAKAFVETVRASGGNNPNRCIMVTPYAASSTKQNMEALEVPQGDDKIIVSIHAYLPYSFALDTAGTDQYTSIDSSITTLFTDINEVFLSKGIPVIIGEFGSVNKANTEARVQCVKDYLSTAKQYGVPCCWWDNGTRIGNGENFGLLNRSEGGWYFPEIVDAIMETVNS
;
A
#
# COMPACT_ATOMS: atom_id res chain seq x y z
N MET A 1 -11.01 -16.19 17.11
CA MET A 1 -10.15 -15.97 18.31
C MET A 1 -9.41 -17.22 18.79
N LEU A 2 -10.03 -18.39 18.84
CA LEU A 2 -9.33 -19.63 19.26
C LEU A 2 -8.31 -20.13 18.23
N LEU A 3 -8.57 -19.97 16.95
CA LEU A 3 -7.68 -20.40 15.84
C LEU A 3 -6.39 -19.58 15.80
N PHE A 4 -6.46 -18.27 16.03
CA PHE A 4 -5.30 -17.37 16.10
C PHE A 4 -4.39 -17.69 17.30
N TYR A 5 -4.96 -18.12 18.41
CA TYR A 5 -4.19 -18.52 19.60
C TYR A 5 -3.46 -19.85 19.38
N MET A 6 -4.06 -20.78 18.66
CA MET A 6 -3.43 -22.07 18.32
C MET A 6 -2.28 -21.91 17.31
N VAL A 7 -2.44 -21.11 16.27
CA VAL A 7 -1.39 -20.83 15.27
C VAL A 7 -0.18 -20.13 15.90
N ARG A 8 -0.40 -19.22 16.84
CA ARG A 8 0.69 -18.54 17.57
C ARG A 8 1.47 -19.52 18.48
N LYS A 9 0.81 -20.51 19.05
CA LYS A 9 1.43 -21.53 19.92
C LYS A 9 2.24 -22.56 19.12
N GLU A 10 1.79 -22.93 17.91
CA GLU A 10 2.54 -23.81 17.01
C GLU A 10 3.79 -23.13 16.42
N ASN A 11 3.71 -21.85 16.06
CA ASN A 11 4.87 -21.09 15.57
C ASN A 11 5.95 -20.87 16.65
N GLN A 12 5.56 -20.67 17.90
CA GLN A 12 6.54 -20.63 19.00
C GLN A 12 7.22 -21.99 19.22
N ASN A 13 6.48 -23.10 19.13
CA ASN A 13 7.06 -24.44 19.26
C ASN A 13 7.99 -24.81 18.09
N MET A 14 7.73 -24.34 16.86
CA MET A 14 8.62 -24.52 15.71
C MET A 14 9.92 -23.71 15.84
N LYS A 15 9.85 -22.47 16.35
CA LYS A 15 11.06 -21.65 16.61
C LYS A 15 11.96 -22.30 17.66
N ILE A 16 11.40 -22.87 18.75
CA ILE A 16 12.15 -23.56 19.79
C ILE A 16 12.81 -24.85 19.23
N LYS A 17 12.13 -25.61 18.37
CA LYS A 17 12.70 -26.81 17.74
C LYS A 17 13.83 -26.47 16.74
N ARG A 18 13.74 -25.34 16.02
CA ARG A 18 14.82 -24.89 15.13
C ARG A 18 16.03 -24.33 15.88
N LEU A 19 15.84 -23.68 17.03
CA LEU A 19 16.96 -23.26 17.89
C LEU A 19 17.71 -24.44 18.50
N LEU A 20 17.01 -25.51 18.89
CA LEU A 20 17.63 -26.74 19.42
C LEU A 20 18.37 -27.55 18.34
N ALA A 21 17.95 -27.50 17.08
CA ALA A 21 18.66 -28.12 15.97
C ALA A 21 19.94 -27.39 15.57
N ALA A 22 19.99 -26.05 15.70
CA ALA A 22 21.16 -25.23 15.41
C ALA A 22 22.28 -25.37 16.44
N VAL A 23 21.96 -25.69 17.68
CA VAL A 23 22.96 -25.87 18.78
C VAL A 23 23.64 -27.25 18.71
N LEU A 24 23.03 -28.27 18.05
CA LEU A 24 23.64 -29.60 17.91
C LEU A 24 24.60 -29.74 16.72
N SER A 25 24.64 -28.77 15.79
CA SER A 25 25.48 -28.83 14.59
C SER A 25 26.86 -28.12 14.75
N LEU A 26 27.16 -27.52 15.87
CA LEU A 26 28.40 -26.73 16.08
C LEU A 26 29.51 -27.47 16.85
N ALA A 27 29.39 -28.78 17.06
CA ALA A 27 30.33 -29.58 17.90
C ALA A 27 31.22 -30.60 17.17
N MET A 28 31.35 -30.52 15.83
CA MET A 28 32.33 -31.41 15.14
C MET A 28 32.96 -30.66 13.96
N GLY A 29 34.22 -30.24 14.15
CA GLY A 29 35.04 -29.79 13.02
C GLY A 29 36.21 -28.90 13.35
N VAL A 30 37.10 -29.31 14.28
CA VAL A 30 38.46 -28.73 14.37
C VAL A 30 39.47 -29.86 14.17
N SER A 31 40.19 -29.89 13.07
CA SER A 31 41.54 -30.44 12.98
C SER A 31 42.22 -30.07 11.67
N MET A 32 43.29 -29.31 11.82
CA MET A 32 44.59 -29.30 11.12
C MET A 32 44.66 -29.29 9.58
N MET A 33 45.34 -28.29 9.01
CA MET A 33 46.72 -28.46 8.56
C MET A 33 47.40 -27.15 8.19
N THR A 34 48.58 -26.97 8.75
CA THR A 34 49.64 -26.00 8.40
C THR A 34 50.39 -26.44 7.14
N ALA A 35 50.68 -25.50 6.23
CA ALA A 35 51.93 -25.52 5.44
C ALA A 35 52.17 -24.17 4.76
N CYS A 36 53.40 -23.73 4.86
CA CYS A 36 54.03 -22.49 4.39
C CYS A 36 54.13 -22.40 2.86
N GLY A 37 54.20 -21.14 2.38
CA GLY A 37 54.66 -20.83 1.02
C GLY A 37 54.53 -19.34 0.72
N SER A 38 55.59 -18.59 0.89
CA SER A 38 55.75 -17.17 0.55
C SER A 38 55.87 -16.95 -0.95
N SER A 39 55.23 -15.94 -1.48
CA SER A 39 55.80 -15.04 -2.51
C SER A 39 54.95 -13.80 -2.71
N ASP A 40 55.60 -12.66 -2.67
CA ASP A 40 55.10 -11.29 -2.91
C ASP A 40 54.41 -11.13 -4.28
N SER A 41 53.27 -10.44 -4.28
CA SER A 41 52.97 -9.47 -5.32
C SER A 41 51.90 -8.50 -4.82
N SER A 42 52.30 -7.25 -4.69
CA SER A 42 51.46 -6.11 -4.40
C SER A 42 50.39 -5.92 -5.47
N SER A 43 49.11 -6.07 -5.13
CA SER A 43 48.03 -5.45 -5.83
C SER A 43 47.14 -4.69 -4.82
N LYS A 44 47.13 -3.38 -4.98
CA LYS A 44 46.20 -2.49 -4.26
C LYS A 44 44.77 -3.01 -4.42
N ALA A 45 44.15 -3.41 -3.35
CA ALA A 45 42.72 -3.50 -3.27
C ALA A 45 42.20 -2.03 -3.18
N GLU A 46 41.65 -1.54 -4.25
CA GLU A 46 40.77 -0.38 -4.19
C GLU A 46 39.57 -0.78 -3.35
N ASN A 47 39.46 -0.18 -2.20
CA ASN A 47 38.25 -0.19 -1.39
C ASN A 47 37.22 0.63 -2.17
N ASP A 48 36.41 -0.02 -2.98
CA ASP A 48 35.19 0.58 -3.54
C ASP A 48 34.13 0.65 -2.42
N SER A 49 34.31 1.64 -1.54
CA SER A 49 33.22 2.12 -0.70
C SER A 49 32.37 3.02 -1.61
N SER A 50 31.49 2.40 -2.38
CA SER A 50 30.37 3.11 -2.97
C SER A 50 29.42 3.53 -1.84
N ALA A 51 29.78 4.61 -1.13
CA ALA A 51 28.78 5.44 -0.51
C ALA A 51 27.90 5.90 -1.66
N THR A 52 26.70 5.34 -1.80
CA THR A 52 25.66 5.83 -2.68
C THR A 52 25.47 7.29 -2.30
N GLU A 53 26.02 8.21 -3.09
CA GLU A 53 25.61 9.62 -3.07
C GLU A 53 24.10 9.59 -3.36
N ASN A 54 23.30 9.81 -2.34
CA ASN A 54 21.87 10.03 -2.45
C ASN A 54 21.67 11.40 -3.11
N THR A 55 21.93 11.48 -4.40
CA THR A 55 21.62 12.62 -5.21
C THR A 55 20.11 12.63 -5.37
N GLN A 56 19.45 13.49 -4.60
CA GLN A 56 18.01 13.73 -4.68
C GLN A 56 17.65 14.06 -6.13
N LYS A 57 17.11 13.06 -6.85
CA LYS A 57 16.88 13.10 -8.30
C LYS A 57 15.79 14.09 -8.68
N HIS A 58 14.74 14.16 -7.86
CA HIS A 58 13.57 15.02 -8.05
C HIS A 58 13.62 16.20 -7.07
N THR A 59 14.34 17.24 -7.41
CA THR A 59 14.56 18.39 -6.51
C THR A 59 13.63 19.57 -6.75
N ASN A 60 13.06 19.67 -7.95
CA ASN A 60 12.17 20.78 -8.32
C ASN A 60 11.45 20.50 -9.64
N ASP A 61 10.76 19.37 -9.73
CA ASP A 61 9.99 19.01 -10.92
C ASP A 61 8.77 19.93 -11.05
N PRO A 62 8.46 20.47 -12.24
CA PRO A 62 7.35 21.41 -12.40
C PRO A 62 6.02 20.67 -12.34
N MET A 63 5.07 21.18 -11.56
CA MET A 63 3.70 20.69 -11.55
C MET A 63 2.86 21.30 -12.68
N THR A 64 2.11 20.49 -13.38
CA THR A 64 1.28 20.87 -14.53
C THR A 64 -0.22 20.65 -14.29
N VAL A 65 -0.60 19.74 -13.42
CA VAL A 65 -2.01 19.44 -13.09
C VAL A 65 -2.55 20.46 -12.10
N THR A 66 -3.73 20.99 -12.39
CA THR A 66 -4.34 22.09 -11.63
C THR A 66 -5.33 21.63 -10.57
N THR A 67 -6.03 20.50 -10.76
CA THR A 67 -7.02 19.99 -9.79
C THR A 67 -6.90 18.48 -9.58
N ALA A 68 -7.43 17.98 -8.46
CA ALA A 68 -7.53 16.54 -8.21
C ALA A 68 -8.41 15.84 -9.25
N LYS A 69 -9.45 16.53 -9.73
CA LYS A 69 -10.33 15.99 -10.80
C LYS A 69 -9.56 15.80 -12.11
N ASP A 70 -8.71 16.78 -12.49
CA ASP A 70 -7.90 16.69 -13.71
C ASP A 70 -6.84 15.60 -13.59
N LEU A 71 -6.30 15.38 -12.38
CA LEU A 71 -5.33 14.32 -12.11
C LEU A 71 -6.00 12.94 -12.23
N VAL A 72 -7.12 12.74 -11.52
CA VAL A 72 -7.84 11.45 -11.51
C VAL A 72 -8.34 11.08 -12.91
N ALA A 73 -8.72 12.06 -13.73
CA ALA A 73 -9.13 11.81 -15.13
C ALA A 73 -8.02 11.21 -16.01
N GLN A 74 -6.76 11.30 -15.61
CA GLN A 74 -5.62 10.71 -16.33
C GLN A 74 -5.30 9.28 -15.85
N MET A 75 -5.86 8.87 -14.71
CA MET A 75 -5.67 7.54 -14.14
C MET A 75 -6.63 6.55 -14.80
N LYS A 76 -6.10 5.36 -15.12
CA LYS A 76 -6.90 4.27 -15.72
C LYS A 76 -7.14 3.16 -14.72
N VAL A 77 -6.07 2.51 -14.30
CA VAL A 77 -6.09 1.40 -13.36
C VAL A 77 -4.77 1.32 -12.62
N GLY A 78 -4.84 0.94 -11.35
CA GLY A 78 -3.69 0.81 -10.48
C GLY A 78 -3.42 -0.60 -10.00
N TRP A 79 -2.20 -0.75 -9.47
CA TRP A 79 -1.70 -1.96 -8.84
C TRP A 79 -1.05 -1.60 -7.50
N ASN A 80 -1.34 -2.38 -6.45
CA ASN A 80 -0.76 -2.24 -5.13
C ASN A 80 0.44 -3.18 -4.95
N LEU A 81 1.55 -2.67 -4.43
CA LEU A 81 2.67 -3.48 -3.94
C LEU A 81 2.38 -3.92 -2.48
N GLY A 82 1.40 -4.81 -2.30
CA GLY A 82 1.00 -5.25 -0.97
C GLY A 82 1.93 -6.30 -0.36
N ASN A 83 1.92 -6.42 0.96
CA ASN A 83 2.71 -7.35 1.76
C ASN A 83 4.23 -7.22 1.56
N THR A 84 4.71 -5.99 1.37
CA THR A 84 6.14 -5.65 1.24
C THR A 84 6.51 -4.51 2.19
N MET A 85 6.48 -3.25 1.72
CA MET A 85 6.78 -2.10 2.57
C MET A 85 5.71 -1.84 3.65
N ASP A 86 4.53 -2.43 3.52
CA ASP A 86 3.47 -2.45 4.53
C ASP A 86 3.67 -3.51 5.62
N ALA A 87 4.64 -4.42 5.47
CA ALA A 87 4.93 -5.43 6.48
C ALA A 87 5.44 -4.80 7.79
N THR A 88 4.93 -5.29 8.92
CA THR A 88 5.18 -4.73 10.26
C THR A 88 6.46 -5.24 10.93
N GLY A 89 7.51 -5.45 10.18
CA GLY A 89 8.84 -5.79 10.66
C GLY A 89 9.64 -4.55 11.09
N SER A 90 10.92 -4.73 11.37
CA SER A 90 11.86 -3.63 11.66
C SER A 90 13.11 -3.72 10.78
N GLY A 91 13.73 -2.57 10.50
CA GLY A 91 14.87 -2.49 9.58
C GLY A 91 14.49 -2.86 8.15
N LEU A 92 15.45 -2.92 7.25
CA LEU A 92 15.19 -3.22 5.83
C LEU A 92 14.63 -4.64 5.60
N ASP A 93 14.91 -5.59 6.50
CA ASP A 93 14.38 -6.95 6.43
C ASP A 93 12.84 -7.01 6.56
N ALA A 94 12.20 -5.92 7.01
CA ALA A 94 10.75 -5.80 7.07
C ALA A 94 10.11 -6.02 5.71
N GLU A 95 10.69 -5.49 4.64
CA GLU A 95 10.18 -5.60 3.27
C GLU A 95 9.89 -7.06 2.85
N THR A 96 10.69 -8.00 3.32
CA THR A 96 10.56 -9.42 2.97
C THR A 96 9.96 -10.29 4.08
N SER A 97 9.65 -9.69 5.24
CA SER A 97 9.25 -10.42 6.45
C SER A 97 7.93 -11.19 6.32
N TRP A 98 7.06 -10.78 5.41
CA TRP A 98 5.78 -11.45 5.11
C TRP A 98 5.87 -12.43 3.93
N GLY A 99 7.09 -12.74 3.45
CA GLY A 99 7.35 -13.81 2.50
C GLY A 99 7.47 -13.39 1.05
N ASN A 100 7.33 -12.11 0.74
CA ASN A 100 7.68 -11.58 -0.56
C ASN A 100 9.19 -11.43 -0.71
N VAL A 101 9.66 -11.29 -1.94
CA VAL A 101 11.04 -10.96 -2.27
C VAL A 101 11.22 -9.46 -2.25
N GLU A 102 12.46 -9.01 -2.15
CA GLU A 102 12.82 -7.60 -2.26
C GLU A 102 12.32 -7.00 -3.58
N THR A 103 11.74 -5.80 -3.52
CA THR A 103 11.16 -5.13 -4.68
C THR A 103 12.25 -4.62 -5.61
N THR A 104 12.15 -4.93 -6.89
CA THR A 104 13.08 -4.48 -7.91
C THR A 104 12.40 -3.55 -8.90
N LYS A 105 13.20 -2.69 -9.56
CA LYS A 105 12.70 -1.85 -10.65
C LYS A 105 12.03 -2.70 -11.74
N LEU A 106 12.58 -3.86 -12.06
CA LEU A 106 12.02 -4.76 -13.08
C LEU A 106 10.58 -5.19 -12.78
N MET A 107 10.21 -5.38 -11.51
CA MET A 107 8.81 -5.69 -11.14
C MET A 107 7.88 -4.53 -11.51
N ILE A 108 8.28 -3.30 -11.22
CA ILE A 108 7.47 -2.12 -11.50
C ILE A 108 7.44 -1.84 -13.03
N ASP A 109 8.55 -2.10 -13.74
CA ASP A 109 8.59 -2.05 -15.21
C ASP A 109 7.55 -3.03 -15.80
N GLN A 110 7.46 -4.26 -15.31
CA GLN A 110 6.48 -5.25 -15.77
C GLN A 110 5.03 -4.82 -15.51
N VAL A 111 4.76 -4.20 -14.36
CA VAL A 111 3.43 -3.64 -14.04
C VAL A 111 3.08 -2.52 -15.03
N LYS A 112 4.00 -1.62 -15.29
CA LYS A 112 3.84 -0.55 -16.30
C LYS A 112 3.64 -1.10 -17.70
N ASP A 113 4.46 -2.07 -18.10
CA ASP A 113 4.40 -2.68 -19.45
C ASP A 113 3.08 -3.40 -19.70
N ALA A 114 2.46 -3.96 -18.65
CA ALA A 114 1.11 -4.53 -18.74
C ALA A 114 0.01 -3.47 -18.95
N GLY A 115 0.28 -2.19 -18.68
CA GLY A 115 -0.65 -1.08 -18.93
C GLY A 115 -1.20 -0.40 -17.67
N PHE A 116 -0.81 -0.82 -16.47
CA PHE A 116 -1.13 -0.10 -15.25
C PHE A 116 -0.45 1.27 -15.26
N ASN A 117 -1.18 2.33 -14.90
CA ASN A 117 -0.62 3.67 -14.84
C ASN A 117 -0.71 4.31 -13.44
N VAL A 118 -1.22 3.58 -12.46
CA VAL A 118 -1.20 3.97 -11.05
C VAL A 118 -0.48 2.88 -10.25
N PHE A 119 0.49 3.28 -9.45
CA PHE A 119 1.24 2.43 -8.54
C PHE A 119 0.97 2.87 -7.10
N ARG A 120 0.20 2.08 -6.34
CA ARG A 120 0.02 2.35 -4.91
C ARG A 120 1.08 1.60 -4.12
N LEU A 121 1.83 2.34 -3.32
CA LEU A 121 2.90 1.86 -2.46
C LEU A 121 2.46 1.95 -0.99
N PRO A 122 1.88 0.87 -0.44
CA PRO A 122 1.58 0.78 0.98
C PRO A 122 2.88 0.73 1.81
N VAL A 123 2.98 1.59 2.84
CA VAL A 123 4.16 1.66 3.70
C VAL A 123 3.77 1.74 5.17
N SER A 124 4.35 0.86 5.99
CA SER A 124 4.27 0.92 7.45
C SER A 124 5.50 1.64 8.00
N TRP A 125 5.29 2.66 8.81
CA TRP A 125 6.32 3.55 9.33
C TRP A 125 6.58 3.38 10.82
N GLY A 126 5.57 2.96 11.59
CA GLY A 126 5.62 2.98 13.05
C GLY A 126 6.75 2.16 13.66
N THR A 127 7.11 1.03 13.06
CA THR A 127 8.24 0.18 13.47
C THR A 127 9.60 0.69 12.98
N HIS A 128 9.60 1.74 12.18
CA HIS A 128 10.77 2.42 11.61
C HIS A 128 10.92 3.85 12.14
N MET A 129 10.23 4.19 13.24
CA MET A 129 10.36 5.47 13.93
C MET A 129 10.93 5.26 15.34
N ASP A 130 11.75 6.21 15.77
CA ASP A 130 12.23 6.27 17.15
C ASP A 130 11.19 6.89 18.11
N GLU A 131 11.54 7.01 19.39
CA GLU A 131 10.68 7.59 20.43
C GLU A 131 10.38 9.08 20.24
N ASN A 132 11.12 9.78 19.38
CA ASN A 132 10.91 11.17 18.98
C ASN A 132 10.18 11.30 17.65
N TYR A 133 9.62 10.20 17.16
CA TYR A 133 8.94 10.09 15.86
C TYR A 133 9.86 10.34 14.65
N THR A 134 11.19 10.16 14.81
CA THR A 134 12.14 10.28 13.68
C THR A 134 12.15 8.98 12.88
N VAL A 135 11.92 9.08 11.59
CA VAL A 135 11.97 7.93 10.68
C VAL A 135 13.42 7.49 10.44
N ASP A 136 13.65 6.18 10.46
CA ASP A 136 14.94 5.58 10.07
C ASP A 136 15.30 6.00 8.64
N GLU A 137 16.51 6.55 8.49
CA GLU A 137 16.97 7.08 7.20
C GLU A 137 17.13 5.99 6.13
N ALA A 138 17.55 4.78 6.53
CA ALA A 138 17.67 3.66 5.57
C ALA A 138 16.30 3.23 5.05
N TRP A 139 15.28 3.22 5.92
CA TRP A 139 13.90 2.94 5.52
C TRP A 139 13.34 4.03 4.60
N MET A 140 13.53 5.30 4.94
CA MET A 140 13.11 6.42 4.10
C MET A 140 13.78 6.38 2.72
N ASN A 141 15.07 6.04 2.66
CA ASN A 141 15.80 5.89 1.40
C ASN A 141 15.26 4.73 0.56
N ARG A 142 14.93 3.59 1.20
CA ARG A 142 14.33 2.45 0.50
C ARG A 142 12.94 2.76 -0.06
N VAL A 143 12.11 3.45 0.72
CA VAL A 143 10.81 3.93 0.25
C VAL A 143 10.97 4.86 -0.95
N GLN A 144 11.91 5.81 -0.87
CA GLN A 144 12.18 6.73 -1.99
C GLN A 144 12.64 5.98 -3.23
N GLU A 145 13.53 5.02 -3.12
CA GLU A 145 14.00 4.19 -4.24
C GLU A 145 12.84 3.51 -4.97
N ILE A 146 11.87 2.94 -4.20
CA ILE A 146 10.70 2.27 -4.80
C ILE A 146 9.72 3.28 -5.39
N VAL A 147 9.54 4.46 -4.77
CA VAL A 147 8.77 5.57 -5.36
C VAL A 147 9.37 5.95 -6.71
N ASP A 148 10.69 6.09 -6.79
CA ASP A 148 11.40 6.46 -8.02
C ASP A 148 11.22 5.44 -9.14
N TYR A 149 11.09 4.14 -8.83
CA TYR A 149 10.76 3.13 -9.85
C TYR A 149 9.43 3.43 -10.56
N GLY A 150 8.41 3.88 -9.81
CA GLY A 150 7.13 4.27 -10.39
C GLY A 150 7.18 5.59 -11.15
N ILE A 151 7.80 6.62 -10.55
CA ILE A 151 7.94 7.96 -11.14
C ILE A 151 8.73 7.91 -12.45
N ASP A 152 9.87 7.19 -12.47
CA ASP A 152 10.70 7.01 -13.67
C ASP A 152 9.96 6.33 -14.82
N ASN A 153 8.97 5.51 -14.50
CA ASN A 153 8.06 4.87 -15.45
C ASN A 153 6.89 5.77 -15.88
N GLY A 154 6.82 7.02 -15.39
CA GLY A 154 5.71 7.95 -15.65
C GLY A 154 4.37 7.44 -15.12
N MET A 155 4.39 6.72 -14.00
CA MET A 155 3.18 6.27 -13.30
C MET A 155 2.78 7.28 -12.24
N PHE A 156 1.49 7.37 -11.95
CA PHE A 156 1.02 8.02 -10.73
C PHE A 156 1.35 7.11 -9.54
N VAL A 157 2.09 7.62 -8.56
CA VAL A 157 2.50 6.88 -7.37
C VAL A 157 1.72 7.38 -6.16
N ILE A 158 1.03 6.48 -5.47
CA ILE A 158 0.30 6.78 -4.22
C ILE A 158 1.11 6.23 -3.06
N LEU A 159 1.66 7.11 -2.25
CA LEU A 159 2.43 6.78 -1.05
C LEU A 159 1.57 7.04 0.20
N ASN A 160 1.49 6.06 1.12
CA ASN A 160 0.63 6.16 2.30
C ASN A 160 1.31 5.85 3.64
N THR A 161 0.52 5.91 4.72
CA THR A 161 0.78 5.23 5.99
C THR A 161 -0.18 4.06 6.13
N HIS A 162 0.35 2.83 6.28
CA HIS A 162 -0.48 1.63 6.07
C HIS A 162 -0.84 0.88 7.36
N HIS A 163 -0.04 -0.10 7.79
CA HIS A 163 -0.32 -0.88 9.00
C HIS A 163 0.31 -0.23 10.23
N GLU A 164 -0.32 0.80 10.74
CA GLU A 164 0.18 1.56 11.88
C GLU A 164 -0.51 1.09 13.17
N GLU A 165 0.27 0.59 14.13
CA GLU A 165 -0.28 0.19 15.44
C GLU A 165 -0.49 1.37 16.38
N TRP A 166 0.16 2.50 16.10
CA TRP A 166 0.15 3.68 16.96
C TRP A 166 -1.12 4.53 16.78
N TYR A 167 -1.85 4.46 15.68
CA TYR A 167 -3.14 5.11 15.58
C TYR A 167 -4.30 4.10 15.73
N MET A 168 -5.24 4.46 16.58
CA MET A 168 -6.54 3.81 16.72
C MET A 168 -7.54 4.92 17.00
N PRO A 169 -8.61 5.09 16.21
CA PRO A 169 -9.46 6.27 16.28
C PRO A 169 -10.33 6.29 17.54
N LYS A 170 -9.69 6.56 18.68
CA LYS A 170 -10.27 6.75 20.01
C LYS A 170 -9.98 8.16 20.52
N LYS A 171 -10.97 8.78 21.12
CA LYS A 171 -10.89 10.16 21.59
C LYS A 171 -9.79 10.38 22.64
N ASP A 172 -9.59 9.42 23.54
CA ASP A 172 -8.63 9.51 24.64
C ASP A 172 -7.17 9.50 24.19
N ARG A 173 -6.89 9.17 22.93
CA ARG A 173 -5.55 9.14 22.34
C ARG A 173 -5.40 10.00 21.08
N ALA A 174 -6.49 10.59 20.59
CA ALA A 174 -6.52 11.32 19.32
C ALA A 174 -5.45 12.41 19.23
N ASP A 175 -5.24 13.20 20.29
CA ASP A 175 -4.24 14.28 20.31
C ASP A 175 -2.81 13.73 20.11
N LYS A 176 -2.46 12.62 20.77
CA LYS A 176 -1.16 11.96 20.60
C LYS A 176 -0.99 11.37 19.22
N ASP A 177 -2.01 10.70 18.70
CA ASP A 177 -1.99 10.11 17.36
C ASP A 177 -1.83 11.20 16.29
N VAL A 178 -2.51 12.35 16.44
CA VAL A 178 -2.38 13.52 15.56
C VAL A 178 -0.98 14.11 15.63
N GLU A 179 -0.37 14.21 16.82
CA GLU A 179 1.01 14.69 16.98
C GLU A 179 1.99 13.81 16.19
N GLN A 180 1.89 12.50 16.36
CA GLN A 180 2.75 11.53 15.68
C GLN A 180 2.51 11.55 14.15
N LEU A 181 1.25 11.64 13.72
CA LEU A 181 0.88 11.74 12.30
C LEU A 181 1.50 12.98 11.64
N LYS A 182 1.43 14.14 12.31
CA LYS A 182 2.05 15.38 11.81
C LYS A 182 3.57 15.27 11.74
N ALA A 183 4.21 14.67 12.75
CA ALA A 183 5.65 14.48 12.77
C ALA A 183 6.12 13.57 11.64
N LEU A 184 5.41 12.48 11.37
CA LEU A 184 5.68 11.57 10.26
C LEU A 184 5.49 12.26 8.90
N TRP A 185 4.31 12.84 8.66
CA TRP A 185 4.02 13.49 7.37
C TRP A 185 4.92 14.68 7.08
N LYS A 186 5.38 15.40 8.12
CA LYS A 186 6.37 16.45 7.90
C LYS A 186 7.66 15.90 7.29
N GLN A 187 8.17 14.78 7.76
CA GLN A 187 9.39 14.15 7.24
C GLN A 187 9.19 13.62 5.83
N ILE A 188 8.04 12.99 5.55
CA ILE A 188 7.68 12.54 4.20
C ILE A 188 7.58 13.75 3.26
N CYS A 189 6.91 14.82 3.69
CA CYS A 189 6.81 16.06 2.91
C CYS A 189 8.18 16.68 2.61
N ASP A 190 9.07 16.75 3.60
CA ASP A 190 10.41 17.31 3.42
C ASP A 190 11.25 16.47 2.43
N ARG A 191 11.13 15.13 2.49
CA ARG A 191 11.83 14.21 1.58
C ARG A 191 11.35 14.35 0.14
N PHE A 192 10.04 14.42 -0.08
CA PHE A 192 9.42 14.34 -1.40
C PHE A 192 8.94 15.72 -1.95
N GLN A 193 9.35 16.84 -1.36
CA GLN A 193 8.87 18.17 -1.72
C GLN A 193 9.10 18.57 -3.18
N GLY A 194 10.12 18.01 -3.83
CA GLY A 194 10.53 18.34 -5.18
C GLY A 194 9.82 17.54 -6.28
N TYR A 195 9.10 16.47 -5.93
CA TYR A 195 8.38 15.62 -6.89
C TYR A 195 7.17 16.35 -7.47
N ASP A 196 6.85 16.09 -8.73
CA ASP A 196 5.69 16.65 -9.42
C ASP A 196 4.35 16.00 -9.00
N GLU A 197 3.30 16.21 -9.79
CA GLU A 197 1.95 15.71 -9.57
C GLU A 197 1.80 14.20 -9.67
N HIS A 198 2.78 13.48 -10.24
CA HIS A 198 2.73 12.03 -10.29
C HIS A 198 2.86 11.39 -8.91
N LEU A 199 3.45 12.08 -7.93
CA LEU A 199 3.47 11.61 -6.54
C LEU A 199 2.28 12.17 -5.75
N ILE A 200 1.46 11.28 -5.22
CA ILE A 200 0.25 11.56 -4.45
C ILE A 200 0.45 11.00 -3.03
N PHE A 201 0.05 11.76 -2.01
CA PHE A 201 0.08 11.29 -0.63
C PHE A 201 -1.30 10.83 -0.17
N GLU A 202 -1.38 9.68 0.49
CA GLU A 202 -2.58 9.16 1.14
C GLU A 202 -2.37 9.12 2.66
N GLY A 203 -3.13 9.93 3.39
CA GLY A 203 -2.85 10.28 4.79
C GLY A 203 -2.80 9.10 5.73
N VAL A 204 -3.79 8.22 5.67
CA VAL A 204 -3.91 6.99 6.47
C VAL A 204 -4.63 5.92 5.64
N ASN A 205 -4.28 4.65 5.85
CA ASN A 205 -4.87 3.53 5.10
C ASN A 205 -6.32 3.22 5.55
N GLU A 206 -6.47 2.48 6.63
CA GLU A 206 -7.75 1.98 7.16
C GLU A 206 -7.85 2.23 8.67
N PRO A 207 -8.00 3.50 9.10
CA PRO A 207 -8.09 3.82 10.51
C PRO A 207 -9.37 3.24 11.11
N ARG A 208 -9.22 2.27 12.05
CA ARG A 208 -10.33 1.54 12.64
C ARG A 208 -10.06 1.08 14.07
N LEU A 209 -11.11 0.73 14.80
CA LEU A 209 -11.07 0.20 16.16
C LEU A 209 -10.65 -1.28 16.17
N ARG A 210 -9.36 -1.54 15.88
CA ARG A 210 -8.85 -2.90 15.72
C ARG A 210 -9.10 -3.79 16.94
N GLY A 211 -9.67 -4.98 16.70
CA GLY A 211 -9.98 -5.97 17.72
C GLY A 211 -11.23 -5.70 18.53
N GLU A 212 -11.98 -4.63 18.25
CA GLU A 212 -13.26 -4.33 18.88
C GLU A 212 -14.44 -4.91 18.09
N GLY A 213 -15.60 -5.07 18.76
CA GLY A 213 -16.77 -5.69 18.13
C GLY A 213 -17.37 -4.88 16.96
N ASN A 214 -17.08 -3.58 16.90
CA ASN A 214 -17.50 -2.66 15.84
C ASN A 214 -16.35 -2.24 14.92
N GLU A 215 -15.26 -3.01 14.87
CA GLU A 215 -14.03 -2.69 14.13
C GLU A 215 -14.27 -2.16 12.71
N TRP A 216 -15.16 -2.79 11.94
CA TRP A 216 -15.41 -2.42 10.54
C TRP A 216 -16.55 -1.42 10.33
N ILE A 217 -17.36 -1.18 11.36
CA ILE A 217 -18.51 -0.25 11.29
C ILE A 217 -18.16 1.09 11.93
N GLY A 218 -17.40 1.05 13.03
CA GLY A 218 -17.11 2.21 13.86
C GLY A 218 -18.32 2.73 14.61
N ASP A 219 -18.12 3.88 15.25
CA ASP A 219 -19.16 4.68 15.89
C ASP A 219 -18.99 6.17 15.56
N ALA A 220 -19.81 7.03 16.08
CA ALA A 220 -19.75 8.47 15.81
C ALA A 220 -18.43 9.10 16.30
N GLU A 221 -17.93 8.65 17.46
CA GLU A 221 -16.68 9.18 18.04
C GLU A 221 -15.47 8.78 17.20
N SER A 222 -15.38 7.51 16.81
CA SER A 222 -14.25 7.02 16.00
C SER A 222 -14.22 7.64 14.61
N ARG A 223 -15.37 7.90 13.99
CA ARG A 223 -15.46 8.64 12.72
C ARG A 223 -15.00 10.10 12.86
N GLU A 224 -15.37 10.76 13.97
CA GLU A 224 -14.87 12.12 14.27
C GLU A 224 -13.36 12.15 14.44
N VAL A 225 -12.76 11.16 15.11
CA VAL A 225 -11.29 11.07 15.25
C VAL A 225 -10.62 10.84 13.90
N VAL A 226 -11.20 10.05 13.00
CA VAL A 226 -10.68 9.90 11.62
C VAL A 226 -10.69 11.23 10.88
N ASN A 227 -11.73 12.06 11.06
CA ASN A 227 -11.76 13.41 10.48
C ASN A 227 -10.65 14.31 11.06
N GLN A 228 -10.31 14.16 12.35
CA GLN A 228 -9.15 14.87 12.95
C GLN A 228 -7.83 14.42 12.31
N TYR A 229 -7.64 13.14 12.01
CA TYR A 229 -6.47 12.64 11.28
C TYR A 229 -6.41 13.23 9.87
N ALA A 230 -7.51 13.20 9.12
CA ALA A 230 -7.59 13.77 7.78
C ALA A 230 -7.25 15.27 7.78
N LYS A 231 -7.82 16.04 8.71
CA LYS A 231 -7.52 17.46 8.86
C LYS A 231 -6.04 17.70 9.17
N ALA A 232 -5.48 16.97 10.14
CA ALA A 232 -4.09 17.13 10.57
C ALA A 232 -3.11 16.80 9.42
N PHE A 233 -3.40 15.77 8.64
CA PHE A 233 -2.64 15.40 7.46
C PHE A 233 -2.67 16.51 6.40
N VAL A 234 -3.87 16.97 6.02
CA VAL A 234 -4.04 18.02 5.01
C VAL A 234 -3.32 19.30 5.42
N GLU A 235 -3.50 19.76 6.66
CA GLU A 235 -2.82 20.95 7.18
C GLU A 235 -1.29 20.80 7.15
N THR A 236 -0.77 19.62 7.49
CA THR A 236 0.68 19.36 7.48
C THR A 236 1.25 19.42 6.07
N VAL A 237 0.60 18.80 5.12
CA VAL A 237 1.04 18.82 3.71
C VAL A 237 0.96 20.24 3.14
N ARG A 238 -0.15 20.96 3.35
CA ARG A 238 -0.34 22.33 2.83
C ARG A 238 0.62 23.34 3.45
N ALA A 239 1.06 23.14 4.70
CA ALA A 239 2.06 23.98 5.37
C ALA A 239 3.51 23.64 4.98
N SER A 240 3.75 22.57 4.23
CA SER A 240 5.09 22.12 3.83
C SER A 240 5.60 22.88 2.61
N GLY A 241 6.91 22.76 2.34
CA GLY A 241 7.58 23.44 1.24
C GLY A 241 7.45 22.74 -0.13
N GLY A 242 8.13 23.31 -1.12
CA GLY A 242 8.23 22.77 -2.48
C GLY A 242 6.88 22.68 -3.18
N ASN A 243 6.60 21.52 -3.80
CA ASN A 243 5.37 21.25 -4.53
C ASN A 243 4.17 20.84 -3.63
N ASN A 244 4.43 20.55 -2.35
CA ASN A 244 3.42 20.01 -1.44
C ASN A 244 2.16 20.89 -1.25
N PRO A 245 2.24 22.23 -1.21
CA PRO A 245 1.03 23.06 -1.14
C PRO A 245 0.04 22.84 -2.29
N ASN A 246 0.55 22.39 -3.45
CA ASN A 246 -0.24 22.14 -4.65
C ASN A 246 -0.40 20.64 -4.98
N ARG A 247 0.16 19.74 -4.19
CA ARG A 247 0.11 18.30 -4.40
C ARG A 247 -1.30 17.76 -4.20
N CYS A 248 -1.76 16.88 -5.10
CA CYS A 248 -2.96 16.10 -4.86
C CYS A 248 -2.72 15.09 -3.73
N ILE A 249 -3.67 15.02 -2.80
CA ILE A 249 -3.59 14.16 -1.62
C ILE A 249 -4.90 13.42 -1.42
N MET A 250 -4.82 12.28 -0.72
CA MET A 250 -5.97 11.42 -0.51
C MET A 250 -6.33 11.35 0.97
N VAL A 251 -7.63 11.49 1.25
CA VAL A 251 -8.22 11.27 2.57
C VAL A 251 -9.16 10.08 2.52
N THR A 252 -9.34 9.40 3.64
CA THR A 252 -10.10 8.16 3.70
C THR A 252 -11.15 8.24 4.81
N PRO A 253 -12.37 7.69 4.62
CA PRO A 253 -13.33 7.55 5.70
C PRO A 253 -12.87 6.50 6.72
N TYR A 254 -13.60 6.37 7.82
CA TYR A 254 -13.37 5.30 8.79
C TYR A 254 -13.23 3.94 8.09
N ALA A 255 -12.12 3.22 8.38
CA ALA A 255 -11.75 1.93 7.78
C ALA A 255 -11.65 1.93 6.24
N ALA A 256 -11.42 3.08 5.59
CA ALA A 256 -11.55 3.25 4.13
C ALA A 256 -12.86 2.66 3.57
N SER A 257 -13.89 2.61 4.38
CA SER A 257 -15.10 1.82 4.18
C SER A 257 -15.93 2.30 3.00
N SER A 258 -16.44 1.34 2.23
CA SER A 258 -17.40 1.54 1.15
C SER A 258 -18.86 1.67 1.62
N THR A 259 -19.11 1.65 2.94
CA THR A 259 -20.48 1.86 3.45
C THR A 259 -20.89 3.32 3.35
N LYS A 260 -22.10 3.59 2.88
CA LYS A 260 -22.61 4.95 2.71
C LYS A 260 -22.49 5.77 4.00
N GLN A 261 -22.81 5.17 5.16
CA GLN A 261 -22.72 5.83 6.46
C GLN A 261 -21.31 6.35 6.77
N ASN A 262 -20.26 5.57 6.49
CA ASN A 262 -18.89 5.99 6.74
C ASN A 262 -18.43 7.02 5.71
N MET A 263 -18.85 6.88 4.45
CA MET A 263 -18.60 7.88 3.41
C MET A 263 -19.22 9.23 3.73
N GLU A 264 -20.49 9.25 4.15
CA GLU A 264 -21.22 10.48 4.54
C GLU A 264 -20.64 11.17 5.78
N ALA A 265 -19.99 10.40 6.67
CA ALA A 265 -19.36 10.93 7.88
C ALA A 265 -17.97 11.54 7.63
N LEU A 266 -17.38 11.34 6.45
CA LEU A 266 -16.08 11.95 6.11
C LEU A 266 -16.23 13.45 5.85
N GLU A 267 -15.51 14.24 6.62
CA GLU A 267 -15.41 15.69 6.43
C GLU A 267 -14.28 16.03 5.46
N VAL A 268 -14.59 16.10 4.17
CA VAL A 268 -13.61 16.53 3.16
C VAL A 268 -13.37 18.04 3.31
N PRO A 269 -12.09 18.49 3.48
CA PRO A 269 -11.77 19.91 3.60
C PRO A 269 -12.32 20.74 2.44
N GLN A 270 -13.07 21.79 2.76
CA GLN A 270 -13.69 22.66 1.77
C GLN A 270 -12.72 23.70 1.22
N GLY A 271 -12.83 24.01 -0.07
CA GLY A 271 -12.00 25.02 -0.73
C GLY A 271 -10.61 24.54 -1.16
N ASP A 272 -10.31 23.26 -0.98
CA ASP A 272 -9.09 22.61 -1.50
C ASP A 272 -9.46 21.67 -2.65
N ASP A 273 -9.19 22.08 -3.90
CA ASP A 273 -9.48 21.32 -5.11
C ASP A 273 -8.44 20.23 -5.44
N LYS A 274 -7.52 19.96 -4.51
CA LYS A 274 -6.47 18.95 -4.59
C LYS A 274 -6.76 17.70 -3.73
N ILE A 275 -7.97 17.60 -3.16
CA ILE A 275 -8.35 16.46 -2.32
C ILE A 275 -9.04 15.37 -3.16
N ILE A 276 -8.60 14.14 -2.97
CA ILE A 276 -9.17 12.90 -3.50
C ILE A 276 -9.67 12.07 -2.32
N VAL A 277 -10.77 11.35 -2.49
CA VAL A 277 -11.22 10.38 -1.47
C VAL A 277 -10.77 8.98 -1.87
N SER A 278 -10.16 8.25 -0.92
CA SER A 278 -9.77 6.84 -1.05
C SER A 278 -10.82 5.95 -0.40
N ILE A 279 -11.32 4.95 -1.14
CA ILE A 279 -12.26 3.94 -0.66
C ILE A 279 -11.68 2.56 -0.95
N HIS A 280 -11.82 1.61 -0.03
CA HIS A 280 -11.49 0.20 -0.25
C HIS A 280 -12.77 -0.62 -0.39
N ALA A 281 -12.86 -1.43 -1.45
CA ALA A 281 -14.11 -2.12 -1.74
C ALA A 281 -13.90 -3.47 -2.44
N TYR A 282 -13.84 -4.52 -1.63
CA TYR A 282 -13.74 -5.90 -2.09
C TYR A 282 -15.16 -6.49 -2.24
N LEU A 283 -15.76 -6.31 -3.42
CA LEU A 283 -17.16 -6.67 -3.68
C LEU A 283 -17.32 -7.64 -4.87
N PRO A 284 -18.33 -8.54 -4.80
CA PRO A 284 -19.15 -8.87 -3.62
C PRO A 284 -18.29 -9.52 -2.53
N TYR A 285 -18.48 -9.15 -1.27
CA TYR A 285 -17.61 -9.56 -0.16
C TYR A 285 -17.37 -11.08 -0.08
N SER A 286 -18.44 -11.88 -0.15
CA SER A 286 -18.35 -13.35 -0.06
C SER A 286 -17.54 -13.98 -1.21
N PHE A 287 -17.46 -13.33 -2.38
CA PHE A 287 -16.64 -13.77 -3.50
C PHE A 287 -15.23 -13.19 -3.43
N ALA A 288 -15.15 -11.88 -3.18
CA ALA A 288 -13.92 -11.10 -3.38
C ALA A 288 -12.93 -11.18 -2.20
N LEU A 289 -13.41 -11.21 -0.95
CA LEU A 289 -12.55 -11.13 0.24
C LEU A 289 -12.69 -12.33 1.17
N ASP A 290 -13.91 -12.82 1.43
CA ASP A 290 -14.12 -13.94 2.33
C ASP A 290 -13.52 -15.23 1.73
N THR A 291 -12.41 -15.69 2.32
CA THR A 291 -11.70 -16.90 1.84
C THR A 291 -12.51 -18.18 1.97
N ALA A 292 -13.50 -18.21 2.87
CA ALA A 292 -14.45 -19.31 3.06
C ALA A 292 -15.77 -19.11 2.28
N GLY A 293 -15.91 -17.97 1.61
CA GLY A 293 -17.09 -17.60 0.85
C GLY A 293 -17.20 -18.30 -0.51
N THR A 294 -18.11 -17.84 -1.35
CA THR A 294 -18.37 -18.45 -2.67
C THR A 294 -17.20 -18.29 -3.63
N ASP A 295 -16.97 -19.31 -4.46
CA ASP A 295 -16.06 -19.29 -5.60
C ASP A 295 -16.79 -18.95 -6.92
N GLN A 296 -18.11 -18.77 -6.87
CA GLN A 296 -18.98 -18.56 -8.03
C GLN A 296 -19.31 -17.07 -8.21
N TYR A 297 -19.17 -16.61 -9.45
CA TYR A 297 -19.61 -15.30 -9.91
C TYR A 297 -20.09 -15.44 -11.37
N THR A 298 -21.34 -15.14 -11.64
CA THR A 298 -21.96 -15.37 -12.95
C THR A 298 -22.53 -14.13 -13.62
N SER A 299 -22.77 -13.07 -12.86
CA SER A 299 -23.31 -11.81 -13.33
C SER A 299 -23.02 -10.69 -12.34
N ILE A 300 -23.16 -9.44 -12.79
CA ILE A 300 -22.94 -8.28 -11.94
C ILE A 300 -23.76 -8.34 -10.66
N ASP A 301 -23.08 -8.19 -9.53
CA ASP A 301 -23.71 -8.16 -8.21
C ASP A 301 -24.19 -6.74 -7.87
N SER A 302 -25.35 -6.64 -7.23
CA SER A 302 -25.94 -5.35 -6.85
C SER A 302 -25.08 -4.55 -5.88
N SER A 303 -24.20 -5.18 -5.09
CA SER A 303 -23.28 -4.46 -4.20
C SER A 303 -22.30 -3.58 -4.97
N ILE A 304 -21.86 -4.02 -6.17
CA ILE A 304 -20.99 -3.23 -7.05
C ILE A 304 -21.72 -2.00 -7.57
N THR A 305 -22.93 -2.17 -8.09
CA THR A 305 -23.71 -1.03 -8.62
C THR A 305 -24.12 -0.05 -7.52
N THR A 306 -24.46 -0.55 -6.34
CA THR A 306 -24.79 0.27 -5.15
C THR A 306 -23.57 1.09 -4.72
N LEU A 307 -22.39 0.49 -4.64
CA LEU A 307 -21.15 1.19 -4.30
C LEU A 307 -20.96 2.45 -5.15
N PHE A 308 -20.96 2.31 -6.47
CA PHE A 308 -20.68 3.44 -7.37
C PHE A 308 -21.82 4.46 -7.40
N THR A 309 -23.07 4.03 -7.18
CA THR A 309 -24.20 4.96 -6.97
C THR A 309 -23.99 5.78 -5.69
N ASP A 310 -23.65 5.16 -4.58
CA ASP A 310 -23.40 5.85 -3.31
C ASP A 310 -22.17 6.77 -3.39
N ILE A 311 -21.07 6.34 -4.02
CA ILE A 311 -19.90 7.18 -4.29
C ILE A 311 -20.31 8.44 -5.09
N ASN A 312 -21.12 8.26 -6.13
CA ASN A 312 -21.61 9.40 -6.92
C ASN A 312 -22.44 10.35 -6.09
N GLU A 313 -23.38 9.83 -5.29
CA GLU A 313 -24.25 10.66 -4.45
C GLU A 313 -23.44 11.42 -3.38
N VAL A 314 -22.50 10.73 -2.72
CA VAL A 314 -21.78 11.31 -1.59
C VAL A 314 -20.64 12.25 -2.04
N PHE A 315 -19.94 11.95 -3.11
CA PHE A 315 -18.71 12.66 -3.51
C PHE A 315 -18.74 13.22 -4.94
N LEU A 316 -18.92 12.39 -5.97
CA LEU A 316 -18.70 12.80 -7.37
C LEU A 316 -19.67 13.91 -7.80
N SER A 317 -20.95 13.85 -7.40
CA SER A 317 -21.95 14.89 -7.68
C SER A 317 -21.60 16.25 -7.05
N LYS A 318 -20.73 16.26 -6.04
CA LYS A 318 -20.22 17.47 -5.38
C LYS A 318 -18.85 17.91 -5.95
N GLY A 319 -18.37 17.25 -7.02
CA GLY A 319 -17.10 17.55 -7.65
C GLY A 319 -15.86 16.98 -6.94
N ILE A 320 -16.04 16.11 -5.93
CA ILE A 320 -14.95 15.46 -5.20
C ILE A 320 -14.59 14.15 -5.89
N PRO A 321 -13.37 14.01 -6.47
CA PRO A 321 -12.95 12.78 -7.13
C PRO A 321 -12.66 11.66 -6.12
N VAL A 322 -12.87 10.42 -6.57
CA VAL A 322 -12.69 9.21 -5.75
C VAL A 322 -11.76 8.23 -6.48
N ILE A 323 -10.91 7.54 -5.73
CA ILE A 323 -10.14 6.38 -6.18
C ILE A 323 -10.53 5.18 -5.30
N ILE A 324 -10.77 4.03 -5.91
CA ILE A 324 -10.78 2.77 -5.16
C ILE A 324 -9.33 2.36 -4.93
N GLY A 325 -8.81 2.67 -3.73
CA GLY A 325 -7.41 2.40 -3.35
C GLY A 325 -7.10 0.90 -3.30
N GLU A 326 -8.11 0.10 -2.96
CA GLU A 326 -7.99 -1.36 -2.95
C GLU A 326 -9.26 -2.04 -3.43
N PHE A 327 -9.09 -2.94 -4.40
CA PHE A 327 -10.09 -3.92 -4.83
C PHE A 327 -9.40 -5.19 -5.32
N GLY A 328 -10.14 -6.25 -5.49
CA GLY A 328 -9.60 -7.51 -6.01
C GLY A 328 -10.52 -8.67 -5.71
N SER A 329 -10.07 -9.88 -6.00
CA SER A 329 -10.74 -11.10 -5.60
C SER A 329 -9.73 -12.19 -5.24
N VAL A 330 -9.96 -12.88 -4.12
CA VAL A 330 -9.11 -14.00 -3.66
C VAL A 330 -9.19 -15.17 -4.64
N ASN A 331 -8.05 -15.81 -4.84
CA ASN A 331 -7.98 -17.01 -5.67
C ASN A 331 -8.55 -18.23 -4.92
N LYS A 332 -9.64 -18.78 -5.43
CA LYS A 332 -10.30 -20.02 -4.99
C LYS A 332 -10.27 -21.07 -6.11
N ALA A 333 -9.23 -21.06 -6.97
CA ALA A 333 -9.13 -21.85 -8.20
C ALA A 333 -10.26 -21.57 -9.20
N ASN A 334 -10.71 -20.32 -9.29
CA ASN A 334 -11.90 -19.84 -9.98
C ASN A 334 -11.58 -18.68 -10.96
N THR A 335 -10.52 -18.81 -11.75
CA THR A 335 -9.99 -17.75 -12.62
C THR A 335 -11.06 -17.15 -13.55
N GLU A 336 -11.91 -17.98 -14.19
CA GLU A 336 -12.97 -17.50 -15.08
C GLU A 336 -13.99 -16.59 -14.34
N ALA A 337 -14.39 -16.98 -13.13
CA ALA A 337 -15.29 -16.18 -12.31
C ALA A 337 -14.63 -14.86 -11.87
N ARG A 338 -13.32 -14.87 -11.57
CA ARG A 338 -12.54 -13.65 -11.26
C ARG A 338 -12.44 -12.72 -12.47
N VAL A 339 -12.22 -13.26 -13.66
CA VAL A 339 -12.24 -12.51 -14.94
C VAL A 339 -13.59 -11.82 -15.15
N GLN A 340 -14.71 -12.53 -14.95
CA GLN A 340 -16.03 -11.92 -15.10
C GLN A 340 -16.27 -10.83 -14.04
N CYS A 341 -15.91 -11.09 -12.79
CA CYS A 341 -16.08 -10.13 -11.71
C CYS A 341 -15.27 -8.85 -11.96
N VAL A 342 -14.01 -8.95 -12.38
CA VAL A 342 -13.18 -7.76 -12.63
C VAL A 342 -13.71 -6.95 -13.82
N LYS A 343 -14.23 -7.60 -14.88
CA LYS A 343 -14.86 -6.91 -16.01
C LYS A 343 -16.10 -6.11 -15.57
N ASP A 344 -16.99 -6.72 -14.80
CA ASP A 344 -18.20 -6.06 -14.30
C ASP A 344 -17.86 -4.90 -13.35
N TYR A 345 -16.91 -5.13 -12.44
CA TYR A 345 -16.47 -4.12 -11.48
C TYR A 345 -15.86 -2.89 -12.18
N LEU A 346 -14.87 -3.11 -13.03
CA LEU A 346 -14.17 -2.02 -13.73
C LEU A 346 -15.04 -1.33 -14.79
N SER A 347 -15.93 -2.07 -15.47
CA SER A 347 -16.91 -1.46 -16.39
C SER A 347 -17.84 -0.51 -15.66
N THR A 348 -18.27 -0.88 -14.46
CA THR A 348 -19.11 -0.01 -13.62
C THR A 348 -18.31 1.18 -13.10
N ALA A 349 -17.11 0.97 -12.55
CA ALA A 349 -16.22 2.03 -12.07
C ALA A 349 -15.95 3.09 -13.17
N LYS A 350 -15.66 2.62 -14.39
CA LYS A 350 -15.39 3.47 -15.55
C LYS A 350 -16.56 4.39 -15.92
N GLN A 351 -17.81 3.93 -15.80
CA GLN A 351 -19.00 4.77 -16.07
C GLN A 351 -19.06 5.98 -15.13
N TYR A 352 -18.46 5.88 -13.93
CA TYR A 352 -18.40 6.94 -12.95
C TYR A 352 -17.06 7.71 -12.96
N GLY A 353 -16.10 7.30 -13.80
CA GLY A 353 -14.77 7.90 -13.86
C GLY A 353 -13.94 7.66 -12.58
N VAL A 354 -14.12 6.49 -11.94
CA VAL A 354 -13.42 6.10 -10.70
C VAL A 354 -12.34 5.07 -11.04
N PRO A 355 -11.05 5.43 -11.01
CA PRO A 355 -9.97 4.47 -11.16
C PRO A 355 -9.87 3.56 -9.93
N CYS A 356 -9.43 2.31 -10.16
CA CYS A 356 -9.36 1.29 -9.13
C CYS A 356 -7.96 0.65 -9.11
N CYS A 357 -7.40 0.40 -7.92
CA CYS A 357 -6.08 -0.21 -7.73
C CYS A 357 -6.24 -1.65 -7.24
N TRP A 358 -5.80 -2.62 -8.04
CA TRP A 358 -5.81 -4.03 -7.64
C TRP A 358 -4.90 -4.27 -6.45
N TRP A 359 -5.41 -4.94 -5.41
CA TRP A 359 -4.59 -5.39 -4.30
C TRP A 359 -3.81 -6.66 -4.69
N ASP A 360 -2.51 -6.53 -4.83
CA ASP A 360 -1.61 -7.66 -5.09
C ASP A 360 -0.69 -7.86 -3.88
N ASN A 361 -0.91 -8.90 -3.11
CA ASN A 361 -0.09 -9.22 -1.94
C ASN A 361 1.03 -10.25 -2.23
N GLY A 362 1.27 -10.56 -3.51
CA GLY A 362 2.28 -11.53 -3.94
C GLY A 362 1.90 -12.98 -3.68
N THR A 363 0.81 -13.26 -2.97
CA THR A 363 0.40 -14.62 -2.60
C THR A 363 -0.58 -15.18 -3.63
N ARG A 364 -0.20 -16.27 -4.32
CA ARG A 364 -1.02 -16.93 -5.32
C ARG A 364 -1.90 -18.04 -4.75
N ILE A 365 -1.36 -18.81 -3.81
CA ILE A 365 -1.98 -19.99 -3.19
C ILE A 365 -1.58 -20.06 -1.71
N GLY A 366 -2.44 -20.61 -0.89
CA GLY A 366 -2.20 -20.78 0.54
C GLY A 366 -3.50 -20.74 1.35
N ASN A 367 -3.35 -20.83 2.66
CA ASN A 367 -4.45 -20.68 3.60
C ASN A 367 -4.58 -19.21 3.98
N GLY A 368 -5.34 -18.44 3.24
CA GLY A 368 -5.54 -17.02 3.51
C GLY A 368 -5.89 -16.23 2.27
N GLU A 369 -5.60 -14.95 2.31
CA GLU A 369 -5.87 -14.02 1.22
C GLU A 369 -4.86 -14.20 0.07
N ASN A 370 -5.30 -14.69 -1.06
CA ASN A 370 -4.48 -15.00 -2.23
C ASN A 370 -4.86 -14.06 -3.38
N PHE A 371 -4.33 -12.84 -3.38
CA PHE A 371 -4.62 -11.80 -4.37
C PHE A 371 -3.54 -11.65 -5.44
N GLY A 372 -2.39 -12.32 -5.29
CA GLY A 372 -1.21 -12.15 -6.14
C GLY A 372 -1.50 -12.41 -7.62
N LEU A 373 -1.19 -11.42 -8.46
CA LEU A 373 -1.21 -11.53 -9.92
C LEU A 373 0.21 -11.61 -10.47
N LEU A 374 1.13 -10.77 -9.95
CA LEU A 374 2.52 -10.72 -10.41
C LEU A 374 3.34 -11.84 -9.76
N ASN A 375 4.09 -12.59 -10.58
CA ASN A 375 5.13 -13.50 -10.08
C ASN A 375 6.40 -12.69 -9.76
N ARG A 376 6.49 -12.20 -8.52
CA ARG A 376 7.55 -11.28 -8.09
C ARG A 376 8.95 -11.89 -8.07
N SER A 377 9.07 -13.22 -7.99
CA SER A 377 10.37 -13.93 -7.93
C SER A 377 10.91 -14.31 -9.30
N GLU A 378 10.05 -14.64 -10.26
CA GLU A 378 10.47 -15.16 -11.57
C GLU A 378 10.09 -14.25 -12.73
N GLY A 379 9.23 -13.26 -12.46
CA GLY A 379 8.64 -12.40 -13.47
C GLY A 379 7.41 -13.01 -14.15
N GLY A 380 6.67 -12.18 -14.90
CA GLY A 380 5.43 -12.55 -15.55
C GLY A 380 4.22 -12.59 -14.60
N TRP A 381 3.09 -13.06 -15.10
CA TRP A 381 1.80 -13.03 -14.40
C TRP A 381 1.32 -14.43 -14.07
N TYR A 382 0.88 -14.65 -12.83
CA TYR A 382 0.24 -15.90 -12.41
C TYR A 382 -1.11 -16.11 -13.10
N PHE A 383 -1.82 -15.01 -13.38
CA PHE A 383 -3.16 -15.00 -13.97
C PHE A 383 -3.23 -13.95 -15.09
N PRO A 384 -2.55 -14.19 -16.24
CA PRO A 384 -2.55 -13.24 -17.35
C PRO A 384 -3.97 -12.95 -17.84
N GLU A 385 -4.91 -13.89 -17.77
CA GLU A 385 -6.30 -13.72 -18.18
C GLU A 385 -7.02 -12.62 -17.36
N ILE A 386 -6.67 -12.47 -16.07
CA ILE A 386 -7.21 -11.39 -15.21
C ILE A 386 -6.61 -10.05 -15.62
N VAL A 387 -5.29 -10.02 -15.86
CA VAL A 387 -4.58 -8.80 -16.28
C VAL A 387 -5.11 -8.33 -17.65
N ASP A 388 -5.27 -9.25 -18.61
CA ASP A 388 -5.82 -8.96 -19.92
C ASP A 388 -7.25 -8.40 -19.79
N ALA A 389 -8.09 -9.01 -18.95
CA ALA A 389 -9.45 -8.55 -18.71
C ALA A 389 -9.50 -7.14 -18.09
N ILE A 390 -8.58 -6.83 -17.15
CA ILE A 390 -8.42 -5.48 -16.60
C ILE A 390 -8.11 -4.50 -17.74
N MET A 391 -7.08 -4.80 -18.55
CA MET A 391 -6.61 -3.89 -19.59
C MET A 391 -7.61 -3.71 -20.73
N GLU A 392 -8.28 -4.78 -21.17
CA GLU A 392 -9.37 -4.71 -22.14
C GLU A 392 -10.49 -3.79 -21.65
N THR A 393 -10.89 -3.93 -20.37
CA THR A 393 -12.02 -3.17 -19.81
C THR A 393 -11.69 -1.68 -19.68
N VAL A 394 -10.51 -1.33 -19.19
CA VAL A 394 -10.19 0.10 -18.96
C VAL A 394 -9.85 0.84 -20.26
N ASN A 395 -9.45 0.13 -21.33
CA ASN A 395 -9.11 0.72 -22.62
C ASN A 395 -10.24 0.65 -23.67
N SER A 396 -11.35 -0.06 -23.38
CA SER A 396 -12.52 -0.20 -24.27
C SER A 396 -13.28 1.10 -24.54
#